data_d56cf0df380bce7340adbfec66da4ff5
#
_entry.id   d56cf0df380bce7340adbfec66da4ff5
#
_cell.length_a   1.000
_cell.length_b   1.000
_cell.length_c   1.000
_cell.angle_alpha   90.00
_cell.angle_beta   90.00
_cell.angle_gamma   90.00
#
_symmetry.space_group_name_H-M   'P 1'
#
loop_
_entity.id
_entity.type
_entity.pdbx_description
1 polymer ?
#
loop_
_entity_poly.entity_id
_entity_poly.type
_entity_poly.pdbx_seq_one_letter_code
_entity_poly.pdbx_strand_id
1 'polypeptide(L)'
;METRWKPNVTVAAIIERDGRYLLIEEHTLEGLRLNNPAGHLDPGESPEQACAREAQEETTHTFTPTALVGIYLSRFQRLATGEDITYLRMAFCGEVGEAQAHLSLDDGIVRTLWMTPEEIRASADRHRSPLVLKCIEDHLAGQRFPLNVIHTDPAVSELKHLSIGAAASSL
;
A
#
# COMPACT_ATOMS: atom_id res chain seq x y z
N MET A 1 -26.31 -7.09 -18.78
CA MET A 1 -24.92 -6.79 -19.19
C MET A 1 -24.00 -7.51 -18.21
N GLU A 2 -23.20 -8.45 -18.66
CA GLU A 2 -22.31 -9.23 -17.79
C GLU A 2 -21.20 -8.32 -17.24
N THR A 3 -21.08 -8.23 -15.91
CA THR A 3 -20.06 -7.40 -15.28
C THR A 3 -18.73 -8.14 -15.38
N ARG A 4 -17.77 -7.57 -16.12
CA ARG A 4 -16.43 -8.15 -16.21
C ARG A 4 -15.77 -8.16 -14.83
N TRP A 5 -15.22 -9.32 -14.42
CA TRP A 5 -14.47 -9.46 -13.19
C TRP A 5 -13.26 -8.48 -13.14
N LYS A 6 -13.03 -7.87 -11.99
CA LYS A 6 -11.93 -6.92 -11.74
C LYS A 6 -11.30 -7.22 -10.38
N PRO A 7 -9.98 -7.33 -10.28
CA PRO A 7 -9.30 -7.34 -8.99
C PRO A 7 -9.28 -5.93 -8.39
N ASN A 8 -9.12 -5.84 -7.07
CA ASN A 8 -8.75 -4.60 -6.41
C ASN A 8 -7.26 -4.36 -6.62
N VAL A 9 -6.88 -3.19 -7.11
CA VAL A 9 -5.48 -2.80 -7.26
C VAL A 9 -5.03 -2.05 -6.02
N THR A 10 -3.93 -2.51 -5.41
CA THR A 10 -3.33 -1.91 -4.21
C THR A 10 -1.85 -1.63 -4.43
N VAL A 11 -1.33 -0.70 -3.66
CA VAL A 11 0.09 -0.37 -3.57
C VAL A 11 0.59 -0.62 -2.16
N ALA A 12 1.87 -0.91 -1.99
CA ALA A 12 2.49 -1.10 -0.68
C ALA A 12 3.90 -0.50 -0.66
N ALA A 13 4.23 0.19 0.42
CA ALA A 13 5.54 0.72 0.67
C ALA A 13 6.36 -0.24 1.54
N ILE A 14 7.47 -0.72 1.02
CA ILE A 14 8.44 -1.54 1.74
C ILE A 14 9.54 -0.59 2.23
N ILE A 15 9.33 -0.06 3.41
CA ILE A 15 10.14 1.00 4.00
C ILE A 15 11.17 0.36 4.93
N GLU A 16 12.44 0.54 4.61
CA GLU A 16 13.57 0.01 5.41
C GLU A 16 14.44 1.18 5.86
N ARG A 17 14.90 1.13 7.10
CA ARG A 17 15.90 2.02 7.68
C ARG A 17 16.71 1.24 8.73
N ASP A 18 18.03 1.28 8.60
CA ASP A 18 18.98 0.66 9.55
C ASP A 18 18.67 -0.82 9.88
N GLY A 19 18.29 -1.60 8.86
CA GLY A 19 17.96 -3.03 8.98
C GLY A 19 16.61 -3.32 9.62
N ARG A 20 15.76 -2.30 9.80
CA ARG A 20 14.38 -2.43 10.30
C ARG A 20 13.38 -1.98 9.25
N TYR A 21 12.22 -2.62 9.25
CA TYR A 21 11.10 -2.29 8.37
C TYR A 21 10.00 -1.57 9.14
N LEU A 22 9.42 -0.56 8.53
CA LEU A 22 8.28 0.16 9.07
C LEU A 22 7.00 -0.59 8.71
N LEU A 23 6.31 -1.09 9.73
CA LEU A 23 4.98 -1.67 9.62
C LEU A 23 3.96 -0.78 10.32
N ILE A 24 2.71 -0.94 9.95
CA ILE A 24 1.55 -0.39 10.64
C ILE A 24 0.83 -1.50 11.42
N GLU A 25 0.23 -1.13 12.53
CA GLU A 25 -0.74 -1.96 13.25
C GLU A 25 -2.12 -1.33 13.09
N GLU A 26 -3.06 -2.08 12.52
CA GLU A 26 -4.36 -1.58 12.12
C GLU A 26 -5.51 -2.40 12.71
N HIS A 27 -6.64 -1.74 12.94
CA HIS A 27 -7.90 -2.41 13.27
C HIS A 27 -8.50 -3.06 12.03
N THR A 28 -8.85 -4.34 12.16
CA THR A 28 -9.58 -5.09 11.14
C THR A 28 -10.80 -5.77 11.76
N LEU A 29 -11.67 -6.33 10.93
CA LEU A 29 -12.80 -7.16 11.41
C LEU A 29 -12.33 -8.40 12.18
N GLU A 30 -11.08 -8.81 11.99
CA GLU A 30 -10.46 -9.97 12.65
C GLU A 30 -9.57 -9.57 13.83
N GLY A 31 -9.64 -8.30 14.29
CA GLY A 31 -8.81 -7.74 15.33
C GLY A 31 -7.60 -6.95 14.80
N LEU A 32 -6.63 -6.73 15.67
CA LEU A 32 -5.40 -6.00 15.31
C LEU A 32 -4.51 -6.85 14.40
N ARG A 33 -4.07 -6.25 13.29
CA ARG A 33 -3.18 -6.88 12.33
C ARG A 33 -2.00 -5.97 11.98
N LEU A 34 -0.88 -6.61 11.62
CA LEU A 34 0.30 -5.95 11.07
C LEU A 34 0.24 -5.94 9.54
N ASN A 35 0.60 -4.81 8.94
CA ASN A 35 0.67 -4.67 7.49
C ASN A 35 1.87 -3.80 7.09
N ASN A 36 2.31 -3.92 5.86
CA ASN A 36 3.10 -2.85 5.24
C ASN A 36 2.19 -1.63 5.08
N PRO A 37 2.69 -0.38 5.12
CA PRO A 37 1.90 0.76 4.68
C PRO A 37 1.37 0.51 3.27
N ALA A 38 0.04 0.48 3.10
CA ALA A 38 -0.58 -0.01 1.87
C ALA A 38 -2.05 0.35 1.76
N GLY A 39 -2.48 0.74 0.58
CA GLY A 39 -3.89 1.03 0.28
C GLY A 39 -4.22 0.89 -1.19
N HIS A 40 -5.39 1.38 -1.57
CA HIS A 40 -5.89 1.28 -2.93
C HIS A 40 -5.26 2.30 -3.86
N LEU A 41 -5.13 1.91 -5.13
CA LEU A 41 -4.85 2.87 -6.20
C LEU A 41 -6.12 3.67 -6.48
N ASP A 42 -6.04 4.98 -6.32
CA ASP A 42 -7.14 5.89 -6.56
C ASP A 42 -7.18 6.43 -8.00
N PRO A 43 -8.35 6.83 -8.49
CA PRO A 43 -8.44 7.48 -9.80
C PRO A 43 -7.59 8.76 -9.86
N GLY A 44 -6.86 8.92 -10.93
CA GLY A 44 -6.09 10.15 -11.21
C GLY A 44 -4.69 10.18 -10.60
N GLU A 45 -4.17 9.07 -10.14
CA GLU A 45 -2.79 8.96 -9.63
C GLU A 45 -2.03 7.80 -10.29
N SER A 46 -0.70 7.91 -10.34
CA SER A 46 0.14 6.78 -10.72
C SER A 46 0.31 5.81 -9.55
N PRO A 47 0.72 4.55 -9.79
CA PRO A 47 1.03 3.62 -8.70
C PRO A 47 2.07 4.14 -7.71
N GLU A 48 3.08 4.87 -8.18
CA GLU A 48 4.12 5.48 -7.35
C GLU A 48 3.55 6.62 -6.48
N GLN A 49 2.66 7.44 -7.05
CA GLN A 49 1.96 8.50 -6.31
C GLN A 49 1.04 7.91 -5.24
N ALA A 50 0.28 6.86 -5.57
CA ALA A 50 -0.55 6.13 -4.62
C ALA A 50 0.29 5.59 -3.46
N CYS A 51 1.43 4.95 -3.75
CA CYS A 51 2.32 4.40 -2.75
C CYS A 51 2.89 5.48 -1.81
N ALA A 52 3.30 6.62 -2.35
CA ALA A 52 3.80 7.75 -1.56
C ALA A 52 2.70 8.35 -0.67
N ARG A 53 1.47 8.47 -1.18
CA ARG A 53 0.30 8.97 -0.44
C ARG A 53 -0.05 8.04 0.71
N GLU A 54 -0.24 6.75 0.45
CA GLU A 54 -0.59 5.75 1.48
C GLU A 54 0.49 5.67 2.58
N ALA A 55 1.77 5.68 2.20
CA ALA A 55 2.86 5.69 3.18
C ALA A 55 2.79 6.92 4.09
N GLN A 56 2.47 8.11 3.55
CA GLN A 56 2.34 9.32 4.34
C GLN A 56 1.10 9.32 5.24
N GLU A 57 -0.05 8.90 4.72
CA GLU A 57 -1.32 8.84 5.45
C GLU A 57 -1.25 7.85 6.61
N GLU A 58 -0.65 6.68 6.40
CA GLU A 58 -0.59 5.62 7.41
C GLU A 58 0.61 5.71 8.35
N THR A 59 1.67 6.46 8.01
CA THR A 59 2.88 6.51 8.83
C THR A 59 3.35 7.91 9.20
N THR A 60 2.76 8.95 8.63
CA THR A 60 3.21 10.35 8.68
C THR A 60 4.60 10.62 8.09
N HIS A 61 5.28 9.61 7.59
CA HIS A 61 6.57 9.77 6.91
C HIS A 61 6.38 10.12 5.44
N THR A 62 7.22 11.01 4.90
CA THR A 62 7.36 11.12 3.45
C THR A 62 8.03 9.87 2.90
N PHE A 63 7.58 9.41 1.76
CA PHE A 63 8.16 8.27 1.08
C PHE A 63 8.28 8.54 -0.41
N THR A 64 9.45 8.27 -0.97
CA THR A 64 9.73 8.42 -2.40
C THR A 64 10.07 7.05 -2.98
N PRO A 65 9.15 6.40 -3.71
CA PRO A 65 9.46 5.15 -4.41
C PRO A 65 10.63 5.33 -5.37
N THR A 66 11.61 4.42 -5.31
CA THR A 66 12.77 4.40 -6.21
C THR A 66 12.90 3.12 -7.01
N ALA A 67 12.24 2.04 -6.58
CA ALA A 67 12.20 0.79 -7.31
C ALA A 67 10.90 0.02 -6.98
N LEU A 68 10.46 -0.80 -7.95
CA LEU A 68 9.42 -1.80 -7.74
C LEU A 68 10.07 -3.06 -7.13
N VAL A 69 9.53 -3.56 -6.02
CA VAL A 69 9.94 -4.83 -5.41
C VAL A 69 9.30 -6.00 -6.14
N GLY A 70 8.03 -5.87 -6.48
CA GLY A 70 7.31 -6.89 -7.21
C GLY A 70 5.82 -6.57 -7.40
N ILE A 71 5.18 -7.44 -8.19
CA ILE A 71 3.73 -7.44 -8.41
C ILE A 71 3.19 -8.77 -7.90
N TYR A 72 2.17 -8.71 -7.04
CA TYR A 72 1.67 -9.86 -6.31
C TYR A 72 0.17 -10.01 -6.52
N LEU A 73 -0.27 -11.23 -6.75
CA LEU A 73 -1.69 -11.55 -6.81
C LEU A 73 -2.05 -12.41 -5.60
N SER A 74 -3.03 -11.96 -4.82
CA SER A 74 -3.55 -12.70 -3.69
C SER A 74 -5.07 -12.75 -3.72
N ARG A 75 -5.62 -13.83 -3.19
CA ARG A 75 -7.06 -14.04 -3.09
C ARG A 75 -7.40 -14.54 -1.69
N PHE A 76 -8.43 -14.00 -1.09
CA PHE A 76 -8.99 -14.54 0.13
C PHE A 76 -10.53 -14.47 0.12
N GLN A 77 -11.12 -15.31 0.89
CA GLN A 77 -12.57 -15.32 1.11
C GLN A 77 -12.87 -14.75 2.49
N ARG A 78 -13.67 -13.68 2.53
CA ARG A 78 -14.10 -13.09 3.80
C ARG A 78 -15.17 -13.99 4.42
N LEU A 79 -14.81 -14.71 5.47
CA LEU A 79 -15.67 -15.71 6.10
C LEU A 79 -17.00 -15.13 6.60
N ALA A 80 -16.99 -13.90 7.11
CA ALA A 80 -18.17 -13.24 7.65
C ALA A 80 -19.23 -12.90 6.58
N THR A 81 -18.84 -12.63 5.34
CA THR A 81 -19.72 -12.19 4.25
C THR A 81 -19.77 -13.18 3.09
N GLY A 82 -18.86 -14.15 3.04
CA GLY A 82 -18.66 -15.04 1.89
C GLY A 82 -18.06 -14.35 0.68
N GLU A 83 -17.65 -13.08 0.80
CA GLU A 83 -17.09 -12.29 -0.28
C GLU A 83 -15.74 -12.83 -0.72
N ASP A 84 -15.59 -13.04 -2.03
CA ASP A 84 -14.36 -13.50 -2.66
C ASP A 84 -13.59 -12.30 -3.21
N ILE A 85 -12.44 -12.00 -2.61
CA ILE A 85 -11.68 -10.79 -2.90
C ILE A 85 -10.32 -11.17 -3.48
N THR A 86 -10.00 -10.61 -4.65
CA THR A 86 -8.68 -10.72 -5.25
C THR A 86 -8.02 -9.34 -5.28
N TYR A 87 -6.77 -9.30 -4.83
CA TYR A 87 -5.91 -8.12 -4.87
C TYR A 87 -4.75 -8.31 -5.84
N LEU A 88 -4.50 -7.28 -6.66
CA LEU A 88 -3.26 -7.09 -7.38
C LEU A 88 -2.46 -6.03 -6.64
N ARG A 89 -1.39 -6.43 -5.95
CA ARG A 89 -0.53 -5.52 -5.18
C ARG A 89 0.74 -5.20 -5.95
N MET A 90 1.06 -3.92 -6.04
CA MET A 90 2.35 -3.41 -6.51
C MET A 90 3.14 -2.91 -5.30
N ALA A 91 4.25 -3.57 -4.95
CA ALA A 91 5.07 -3.19 -3.81
C ALA A 91 6.31 -2.41 -4.26
N PHE A 92 6.56 -1.29 -3.62
CA PHE A 92 7.68 -0.40 -3.91
C PHE A 92 8.62 -0.28 -2.72
N CYS A 93 9.90 -0.13 -2.96
CA CYS A 93 10.86 0.36 -1.98
C CYS A 93 11.41 1.73 -2.41
N GLY A 94 12.00 2.45 -1.47
CA GLY A 94 12.45 3.81 -1.76
C GLY A 94 13.04 4.51 -0.55
N GLU A 95 13.13 5.81 -0.64
CA GLU A 95 13.67 6.68 0.40
C GLU A 95 12.56 7.15 1.35
N VAL A 96 12.83 7.08 2.65
CA VAL A 96 11.90 7.51 3.69
C VAL A 96 12.48 8.74 4.42
N GLY A 97 11.66 9.78 4.54
CA GLY A 97 11.96 10.97 5.34
C GLY A 97 11.57 10.79 6.81
N GLU A 98 11.69 11.86 7.58
CA GLU A 98 11.27 11.88 8.98
C GLU A 98 9.74 11.94 9.11
N ALA A 99 9.24 11.45 10.25
CA ALA A 99 7.83 11.57 10.59
C ALA A 99 7.44 13.05 10.77
N GLN A 100 6.34 13.45 10.18
CA GLN A 100 5.85 14.83 10.23
C GLN A 100 4.92 15.00 11.44
N ALA A 101 5.41 15.65 12.48
CA ALA A 101 4.71 15.78 13.78
C ALA A 101 3.35 16.52 13.71
N HIS A 102 3.07 17.23 12.62
CA HIS A 102 1.80 17.92 12.41
C HIS A 102 0.73 17.06 11.74
N LEU A 103 1.10 15.87 11.25
CA LEU A 103 0.17 14.91 10.64
C LEU A 103 -0.32 13.90 11.68
N SER A 104 -1.55 13.44 11.47
CA SER A 104 -2.13 12.32 12.21
C SER A 104 -2.10 11.07 11.33
N LEU A 105 -2.02 9.91 11.96
CA LEU A 105 -2.22 8.64 11.29
C LEU A 105 -3.66 8.55 10.78
N ASP A 106 -3.85 7.85 9.67
CA ASP A 106 -5.16 7.62 9.09
C ASP A 106 -6.07 6.80 10.03
N ASP A 107 -7.39 6.93 9.83
CA ASP A 107 -8.38 6.22 10.63
C ASP A 107 -8.20 4.71 10.54
N GLY A 108 -8.21 4.05 11.72
CA GLY A 108 -8.00 2.61 11.82
C GLY A 108 -6.54 2.20 12.04
N ILE A 109 -5.58 3.09 11.79
CA ILE A 109 -4.17 2.85 12.12
C ILE A 109 -3.93 3.17 13.59
N VAL A 110 -3.47 2.18 14.35
CA VAL A 110 -3.22 2.32 15.79
C VAL A 110 -1.84 2.91 16.06
N ARG A 111 -0.85 2.43 15.34
CA ARG A 111 0.55 2.86 15.47
C ARG A 111 1.42 2.34 14.34
N THR A 112 2.61 2.90 14.27
CA THR A 112 3.71 2.42 13.41
C THR A 112 4.76 1.70 14.25
N LEU A 113 5.44 0.71 13.66
CA LEU A 113 6.43 -0.14 14.33
C LEU A 113 7.63 -0.36 13.41
N TRP A 114 8.84 -0.02 13.92
CA TRP A 114 10.08 -0.41 13.26
C TRP A 114 10.51 -1.79 13.77
N MET A 115 10.44 -2.79 12.91
CA MET A 115 10.65 -4.21 13.26
C MET A 115 11.81 -4.80 12.47
N THR A 116 12.61 -5.65 13.12
CA THR A 116 13.61 -6.45 12.41
C THR A 116 12.96 -7.54 11.57
N PRO A 117 13.64 -8.09 10.55
CA PRO A 117 13.10 -9.22 9.78
C PRO A 117 12.74 -10.44 10.66
N GLU A 118 13.51 -10.69 11.73
CA GLU A 118 13.26 -11.78 12.67
C GLU A 118 11.95 -11.53 13.47
N GLU A 119 11.74 -10.30 13.95
CA GLU A 119 10.50 -9.92 14.65
C GLU A 119 9.27 -10.04 13.72
N ILE A 120 9.43 -9.67 12.45
CA ILE A 120 8.37 -9.79 11.45
C ILE A 120 8.04 -11.26 11.19
N ARG A 121 9.05 -12.12 10.99
CA ARG A 121 8.84 -13.58 10.83
C ARG A 121 8.13 -14.19 12.02
N ALA A 122 8.56 -13.81 13.24
CA ALA A 122 7.99 -14.32 14.49
C ALA A 122 6.52 -13.89 14.71
N SER A 123 6.06 -12.81 14.04
CA SER A 123 4.70 -12.29 14.14
C SER A 123 3.80 -12.63 12.95
N ALA A 124 4.14 -13.63 12.16
CA ALA A 124 3.45 -13.97 10.91
C ALA A 124 1.94 -14.27 11.09
N ASP A 125 1.55 -14.81 12.25
CA ASP A 125 0.15 -15.07 12.64
C ASP A 125 -0.68 -13.77 12.83
N ARG A 126 -0.01 -12.64 13.03
CA ARG A 126 -0.62 -11.32 13.16
C ARG A 126 -0.67 -10.54 11.85
N HIS A 127 -0.08 -11.04 10.78
CA HIS A 127 -0.06 -10.35 9.51
C HIS A 127 -1.47 -10.28 8.89
N ARG A 128 -1.78 -9.14 8.28
CA ARG A 128 -3.00 -8.92 7.49
C ARG A 128 -3.16 -9.93 6.36
N SER A 129 -2.04 -10.27 5.74
CA SER A 129 -1.97 -11.28 4.69
C SER A 129 -0.55 -11.85 4.60
N PRO A 130 -0.35 -13.01 3.94
CA PRO A 130 0.99 -13.54 3.67
C PRO A 130 1.89 -12.60 2.86
N LEU A 131 1.30 -11.64 2.12
CA LEU A 131 2.07 -10.69 1.32
C LEU A 131 2.90 -9.72 2.17
N VAL A 132 2.56 -9.51 3.44
CA VAL A 132 3.34 -8.66 4.35
C VAL A 132 4.78 -9.17 4.44
N LEU A 133 4.94 -10.43 4.78
CA LEU A 133 6.27 -11.06 4.87
C LEU A 133 6.88 -11.28 3.48
N LYS A 134 6.09 -11.73 2.51
CA LYS A 134 6.59 -12.02 1.15
C LYS A 134 7.29 -10.82 0.50
N CYS A 135 6.68 -9.63 0.57
CA CYS A 135 7.27 -8.42 0.01
C CYS A 135 8.60 -8.05 0.71
N ILE A 136 8.68 -8.23 2.03
CA ILE A 136 9.90 -7.97 2.80
C ILE A 136 11.01 -8.97 2.45
N GLU A 137 10.67 -10.26 2.33
CA GLU A 137 11.65 -11.29 1.94
C GLU A 137 12.19 -11.05 0.52
N ASP A 138 11.36 -10.64 -0.42
CA ASP A 138 11.81 -10.30 -1.77
C ASP A 138 12.71 -9.06 -1.76
N HIS A 139 12.38 -8.06 -0.92
CA HIS A 139 13.23 -6.91 -0.72
C HIS A 139 14.59 -7.30 -0.12
N LEU A 140 14.62 -8.17 0.91
CA LEU A 140 15.84 -8.71 1.52
C LEU A 140 16.67 -9.52 0.52
N ALA A 141 16.02 -10.26 -0.39
CA ALA A 141 16.67 -10.99 -1.47
C ALA A 141 17.24 -10.08 -2.57
N GLY A 142 17.06 -8.76 -2.46
CA GLY A 142 17.58 -7.78 -3.40
C GLY A 142 16.72 -7.54 -4.64
N GLN A 143 15.46 -7.99 -4.65
CA GLN A 143 14.58 -7.73 -5.78
C GLN A 143 14.32 -6.23 -5.93
N ARG A 144 14.75 -5.68 -7.05
CA ARG A 144 14.61 -4.28 -7.44
C ARG A 144 14.43 -4.19 -8.94
N PHE A 145 13.28 -3.72 -9.37
CA PHE A 145 12.98 -3.44 -10.77
C PHE A 145 12.90 -1.93 -10.96
N PRO A 146 13.48 -1.39 -12.03
CA PRO A 146 13.45 0.05 -12.27
C PRO A 146 12.00 0.53 -12.49
N LEU A 147 11.68 1.74 -12.04
CA LEU A 147 10.31 2.28 -12.13
C LEU A 147 9.82 2.45 -13.57
N ASN A 148 10.73 2.54 -14.56
CA ASN A 148 10.35 2.65 -15.98
C ASN A 148 9.70 1.38 -16.57
N VAL A 149 9.58 0.29 -15.78
CA VAL A 149 8.73 -0.86 -16.14
C VAL A 149 7.24 -0.52 -16.02
N ILE A 150 6.91 0.59 -15.34
CA ILE A 150 5.55 1.11 -15.17
C ILE A 150 5.42 2.34 -16.08
N HIS A 151 4.44 2.33 -16.95
CA HIS A 151 4.07 3.50 -17.73
C HIS A 151 2.69 3.98 -17.31
N THR A 152 2.62 5.22 -16.83
CA THR A 152 1.35 5.88 -16.53
C THR A 152 1.04 6.87 -17.65
N ASP A 153 -0.03 6.62 -18.39
CA ASP A 153 -0.47 7.52 -19.45
C ASP A 153 -0.90 8.87 -18.86
N PRO A 154 -0.54 10.01 -19.49
CA PRO A 154 -0.92 11.34 -18.99
C PRO A 154 -2.43 11.51 -18.78
N ALA A 155 -3.28 10.83 -19.56
CA ALA A 155 -4.73 10.86 -19.42
C ALA A 155 -5.22 10.35 -18.05
N VAL A 156 -4.42 9.59 -17.32
CA VAL A 156 -4.77 9.14 -15.96
C VAL A 156 -4.97 10.33 -15.02
N SER A 157 -4.09 11.33 -15.08
CA SER A 157 -4.16 12.52 -14.22
C SER A 157 -5.25 13.51 -14.66
N GLU A 158 -5.72 13.46 -15.90
CA GLU A 158 -6.78 14.33 -16.41
C GLU A 158 -8.14 14.06 -15.75
N LEU A 159 -8.37 12.83 -15.25
CA LEU A 159 -9.62 12.45 -14.57
C LEU A 159 -9.87 13.26 -13.30
N LYS A 160 -8.84 13.73 -12.60
CA LYS A 160 -8.99 14.61 -11.40
C LYS A 160 -9.65 15.94 -11.75
N HIS A 161 -9.37 16.49 -12.92
CA HIS A 161 -9.93 17.79 -13.35
C HIS A 161 -11.42 17.70 -13.76
N LEU A 162 -11.86 16.57 -14.28
CA LEU A 162 -13.26 16.37 -14.67
C LEU A 162 -14.21 16.24 -13.46
N SER A 163 -13.74 15.64 -12.37
CA SER A 163 -14.54 15.45 -11.15
C SER A 163 -14.78 16.74 -10.37
N ILE A 164 -13.86 17.70 -10.45
CA ILE A 164 -13.97 19.01 -9.77
C ILE A 164 -14.92 19.95 -10.54
N GLY A 165 -14.97 19.83 -11.88
CA GLY A 165 -15.84 20.66 -12.73
C GLY A 165 -17.32 20.31 -12.65
N ALA A 166 -17.68 19.06 -12.36
CA ALA A 166 -19.07 18.60 -12.28
C ALA A 166 -19.80 19.03 -10.99
N ALA A 167 -19.07 19.35 -9.93
CA ALA A 167 -19.64 19.80 -8.65
C ALA A 167 -19.96 21.30 -8.60
N ALA A 168 -19.47 22.10 -9.57
CA ALA A 168 -19.64 23.57 -9.58
C ALA A 168 -20.80 24.06 -10.45
N SER A 169 -21.56 23.19 -11.13
CA SER A 169 -22.64 23.58 -12.07
C SER A 169 -24.04 23.26 -11.58
N SER A 170 -24.26 23.02 -10.29
CA SER A 170 -25.59 22.80 -9.71
C SER A 170 -25.82 23.73 -8.53
N LEU A 171 -25.98 25.02 -8.81
CA LEU A 171 -26.63 26.03 -7.95
C LEU A 171 -27.53 26.93 -8.81
#